data_f9f9814814dd8c503a5f131881c8b1b9
#
_entry.id   f9f9814814dd8c503a5f131881c8b1b9
#
_cell.length_a   1.000
_cell.length_b   1.000
_cell.length_c   1.000
_cell.angle_alpha   90.00
_cell.angle_beta   90.00
_cell.angle_gamma   90.00
#
_symmetry.space_group_name_H-M   'P 1'
#
loop_
_entity.id
_entity.type
_entity.pdbx_description
1 polymer ?
#
loop_
_entity_poly.entity_id
_entity_poly.type
_entity_poly.pdbx_seq_one_letter_code
_entity_poly.pdbx_strand_id
1 'polypeptide(L)'
;MTSTSDSPGMTREMLQNWRVAALARERDGADSSIATEEQLLASRRQLIADDADCSDFWVFGYGSLIYNPIIDHTHRAIASIYGYHRRFCLWTKIGRGSPECPGLVLSLDRGGSCRGVAFQLNPQNAIAELDLLWRREMMTLAYQPRLLSLHTEIGVKLGLDFVANPNR
;
A
#
# COMPACT_ATOMS: atom_id res chain seq x y z
N MET A 1 32.82 -8.77 -9.80
CA MET A 1 32.58 -7.65 -8.86
C MET A 1 31.32 -6.95 -9.32
N THR A 2 30.19 -7.37 -8.81
CA THR A 2 28.88 -6.83 -9.15
C THR A 2 28.56 -5.71 -8.19
N SER A 3 28.50 -4.49 -8.70
CA SER A 3 28.03 -3.34 -7.94
C SER A 3 26.55 -3.59 -7.60
N THR A 4 26.27 -3.84 -6.34
CA THR A 4 24.94 -3.70 -5.80
C THR A 4 24.55 -2.23 -5.94
N SER A 5 23.67 -1.92 -6.89
CA SER A 5 23.05 -0.61 -6.97
C SER A 5 22.16 -0.49 -5.73
N ASP A 6 22.65 0.20 -4.73
CA ASP A 6 21.86 0.71 -3.61
C ASP A 6 20.88 1.77 -4.18
N SER A 7 19.79 1.30 -4.78
CA SER A 7 18.67 2.17 -5.06
C SER A 7 18.07 2.55 -3.72
N PRO A 8 18.06 3.84 -3.35
CA PRO A 8 17.46 4.26 -2.09
C PRO A 8 16.02 3.77 -2.06
N GLY A 9 15.65 3.07 -0.99
CA GLY A 9 14.28 2.59 -0.80
C GLY A 9 13.30 3.76 -0.95
N MET A 10 12.05 3.45 -1.29
CA MET A 10 11.00 4.45 -1.41
C MET A 10 10.91 5.31 -0.15
N THR A 11 11.06 6.62 -0.28
CA THR A 11 11.01 7.59 0.81
C THR A 11 9.68 8.34 0.83
N ARG A 12 9.34 8.90 1.99
CA ARG A 12 8.17 9.76 2.16
C ARG A 12 8.19 10.95 1.19
N GLU A 13 9.34 11.62 1.08
CA GLU A 13 9.52 12.76 0.18
C GLU A 13 9.28 12.39 -1.29
N MET A 14 9.76 11.23 -1.74
CA MET A 14 9.52 10.75 -3.11
C MET A 14 8.03 10.53 -3.40
N LEU A 15 7.24 10.11 -2.42
CA LEU A 15 5.80 9.95 -2.55
C LEU A 15 5.07 11.30 -2.53
N GLN A 16 5.49 12.21 -1.65
CA GLN A 16 4.90 13.55 -1.55
C GLN A 16 5.07 14.35 -2.85
N ASN A 17 6.25 14.26 -3.47
CA ASN A 17 6.62 14.98 -4.68
C ASN A 17 6.30 14.21 -5.97
N TRP A 18 5.50 13.17 -5.93
CA TRP A 18 5.16 12.32 -7.10
C TRP A 18 6.35 11.77 -7.87
N ARG A 19 7.54 11.82 -7.29
CA ARG A 19 8.79 11.40 -7.95
C ARG A 19 8.77 9.91 -8.30
N VAL A 20 8.11 9.08 -7.51
CA VAL A 20 7.99 7.64 -7.78
C VAL A 20 7.21 7.39 -9.07
N ALA A 21 6.08 8.07 -9.26
CA ALA A 21 5.27 7.96 -10.47
C ALA A 21 5.99 8.53 -11.71
N ALA A 22 6.72 9.64 -11.53
CA ALA A 22 7.52 10.23 -12.60
C ALA A 22 8.64 9.27 -13.05
N LEU A 23 9.41 8.73 -12.12
CA LEU A 23 10.48 7.75 -12.40
C LEU A 23 9.95 6.47 -13.05
N ALA A 24 8.77 6.01 -12.63
CA ALA A 24 8.13 4.85 -13.23
C ALA A 24 7.76 5.11 -14.70
N ARG A 25 7.21 6.30 -15.00
CA ARG A 25 6.88 6.72 -16.39
C ARG A 25 8.11 6.90 -17.26
N GLU A 26 9.17 7.49 -16.71
CA GLU A 26 10.45 7.68 -17.43
C GLU A 26 11.09 6.34 -17.79
N ARG A 27 11.06 5.39 -16.87
CA ARG A 27 11.69 4.09 -17.04
C ARG A 27 10.90 3.15 -17.96
N ASP A 28 9.59 3.08 -17.77
CA ASP A 28 8.73 2.07 -18.40
C ASP A 28 7.91 2.65 -19.57
N GLY A 29 8.18 3.91 -19.95
CA GLY A 29 7.43 4.66 -20.97
C GLY A 29 6.12 5.24 -20.42
N ALA A 30 5.43 6.02 -21.26
CA ALA A 30 4.13 6.60 -20.92
C ALA A 30 3.02 5.53 -20.96
N ASP A 31 3.21 4.42 -20.20
CA ASP A 31 2.20 3.39 -20.08
C ASP A 31 1.00 3.96 -19.30
N SER A 32 -0.17 3.85 -19.89
CA SER A 32 -1.45 4.26 -19.33
C SER A 32 -1.85 3.53 -18.04
N SER A 33 -1.01 2.60 -17.57
CA SER A 33 -1.23 1.81 -16.36
C SER A 33 -0.97 2.56 -15.05
N ILE A 34 -0.30 3.73 -15.11
CA ILE A 34 -0.01 4.52 -13.90
C ILE A 34 -1.14 5.52 -13.67
N ALA A 35 -1.81 5.38 -12.52
CA ALA A 35 -2.90 6.26 -12.11
C ALA A 35 -2.46 7.72 -11.97
N THR A 36 -3.36 8.64 -12.29
CA THR A 36 -3.17 10.07 -12.04
C THR A 36 -3.45 10.38 -10.56
N GLU A 37 -2.96 11.53 -10.10
CA GLU A 37 -3.27 11.99 -8.74
C GLU A 37 -4.77 12.10 -8.50
N GLU A 38 -5.48 12.67 -9.44
CA GLU A 38 -6.94 12.82 -9.38
C GLU A 38 -7.64 11.46 -9.23
N GLN A 39 -7.22 10.44 -9.98
CA GLN A 39 -7.76 9.09 -9.87
C GLN A 39 -7.48 8.47 -8.50
N LEU A 40 -6.28 8.68 -7.94
CA LEU A 40 -5.92 8.17 -6.62
C LEU A 40 -6.74 8.85 -5.52
N LEU A 41 -6.85 10.18 -5.55
CA LEU A 41 -7.66 10.94 -4.59
C LEU A 41 -9.14 10.58 -4.68
N ALA A 42 -9.68 10.45 -5.90
CA ALA A 42 -11.07 10.04 -6.10
C ALA A 42 -11.32 8.63 -5.54
N SER A 43 -10.43 7.69 -5.79
CA SER A 43 -10.50 6.32 -5.25
C SER A 43 -10.43 6.31 -3.71
N ARG A 44 -9.57 7.13 -3.09
CA ARG A 44 -9.50 7.22 -1.64
C ARG A 44 -10.79 7.82 -1.07
N ARG A 45 -11.28 8.93 -1.63
CA ARG A 45 -12.52 9.59 -1.19
C ARG A 45 -13.74 8.70 -1.31
N GLN A 46 -13.78 7.83 -2.30
CA GLN A 46 -14.87 6.85 -2.47
C GLN A 46 -14.93 5.85 -1.31
N LEU A 47 -13.79 5.47 -0.73
CA LEU A 47 -13.73 4.53 0.40
C LEU A 47 -13.71 5.24 1.75
N ILE A 48 -12.99 6.37 1.84
CA ILE A 48 -12.79 7.16 3.06
C ILE A 48 -12.93 8.63 2.67
N ALA A 49 -13.98 9.29 3.12
CA ALA A 49 -14.24 10.70 2.84
C ALA A 49 -13.20 11.63 3.51
N ASP A 50 -13.09 12.86 3.03
CA ASP A 50 -12.15 13.85 3.58
C ASP A 50 -12.48 14.26 5.03
N ASP A 51 -13.74 14.14 5.41
CA ASP A 51 -14.29 14.44 6.74
C ASP A 51 -14.55 13.19 7.59
N ALA A 52 -14.03 12.03 7.17
CA ALA A 52 -14.17 10.78 7.91
C ALA A 52 -13.52 10.89 9.30
N ASP A 53 -14.19 10.35 10.31
CA ASP A 53 -13.59 10.20 11.64
C ASP A 53 -12.46 9.15 11.61
N CYS A 54 -11.23 9.62 11.69
CA CYS A 54 -10.02 8.80 11.73
C CYS A 54 -9.41 8.71 13.13
N SER A 55 -10.17 8.99 14.21
CA SER A 55 -9.67 8.98 15.59
C SER A 55 -9.12 7.62 16.04
N ASP A 56 -9.65 6.51 15.51
CA ASP A 56 -9.15 5.14 15.76
C ASP A 56 -9.01 4.38 14.43
N PHE A 57 -8.34 4.99 13.43
CA PHE A 57 -8.15 4.39 12.13
C PHE A 57 -6.82 3.66 12.04
N TRP A 58 -6.86 2.44 11.52
CA TRP A 58 -5.70 1.55 11.45
C TRP A 58 -5.36 1.17 10.01
N VAL A 59 -4.10 0.85 9.78
CA VAL A 59 -3.58 0.32 8.51
C VAL A 59 -2.88 -1.00 8.79
N PHE A 60 -3.18 -2.02 7.99
CA PHE A 60 -2.55 -3.32 8.13
C PHE A 60 -1.38 -3.48 7.16
N GLY A 61 -0.21 -3.83 7.69
CA GLY A 61 0.98 -4.16 6.93
C GLY A 61 1.27 -5.66 6.99
N TYR A 62 1.42 -6.29 5.85
CA TYR A 62 1.78 -7.72 5.74
C TYR A 62 3.09 -7.96 4.98
N GLY A 63 3.66 -6.94 4.36
CA GLY A 63 4.87 -6.98 3.54
C GLY A 63 5.78 -5.79 3.80
N SER A 64 6.06 -4.99 2.77
CA SER A 64 6.99 -3.85 2.85
C SER A 64 6.59 -2.78 3.85
N LEU A 65 5.29 -2.63 4.14
CA LEU A 65 4.80 -1.71 5.18
C LEU A 65 5.30 -2.09 6.59
N ILE A 66 5.62 -3.36 6.86
CA ILE A 66 6.18 -3.77 8.17
C ILE A 66 7.56 -3.16 8.39
N TYR A 67 8.37 -3.11 7.35
CA TYR A 67 9.78 -2.68 7.42
C TYR A 67 9.95 -1.19 7.17
N ASN A 68 9.08 -0.63 6.34
CA ASN A 68 9.09 0.77 5.96
C ASN A 68 7.64 1.29 5.84
N PRO A 69 6.97 1.59 6.95
CA PRO A 69 5.59 2.04 6.94
C PRO A 69 5.40 3.37 6.22
N ILE A 70 6.39 4.28 6.29
CA ILE A 70 6.39 5.65 5.71
C ILE A 70 5.32 6.57 6.34
N ILE A 71 4.27 6.01 6.92
CA ILE A 71 3.14 6.72 7.54
C ILE A 71 3.45 7.13 8.97
N ASP A 72 2.94 8.29 9.37
CA ASP A 72 2.92 8.72 10.77
C ASP A 72 1.86 7.94 11.54
N HIS A 73 2.28 7.28 12.62
CA HIS A 73 1.44 6.42 13.43
C HIS A 73 1.74 6.57 14.92
N THR A 74 0.71 6.48 15.72
CA THR A 74 0.80 6.62 17.19
C THR A 74 1.01 5.30 17.90
N HIS A 75 0.46 4.20 17.35
CA HIS A 75 0.57 2.86 17.91
C HIS A 75 0.84 1.84 16.82
N ARG A 76 1.45 0.74 17.25
CA ARG A 76 1.60 -0.46 16.42
C ARG A 76 1.32 -1.70 17.25
N ALA A 77 0.61 -2.66 16.66
CA ALA A 77 0.28 -3.93 17.29
C ALA A 77 0.42 -5.09 16.30
N ILE A 78 0.69 -6.28 16.80
CA ILE A 78 0.57 -7.48 15.98
C ILE A 78 -0.91 -7.71 15.71
N ALA A 79 -1.26 -7.99 14.46
CA ALA A 79 -2.63 -8.23 14.05
C ALA A 79 -2.74 -9.46 13.16
N SER A 80 -3.92 -10.07 13.17
CA SER A 80 -4.30 -11.11 12.22
C SER A 80 -5.57 -10.69 11.48
N ILE A 81 -5.61 -10.97 10.19
CA ILE A 81 -6.80 -10.87 9.36
C ILE A 81 -7.23 -12.24 8.89
N TYR A 82 -8.51 -12.41 8.60
CA TYR A 82 -9.10 -13.64 8.09
C TYR A 82 -9.74 -13.39 6.72
N GLY A 83 -9.83 -14.44 5.91
CA GLY A 83 -10.33 -14.38 4.55
C GLY A 83 -9.29 -13.95 3.51
N TYR A 84 -8.03 -13.74 3.92
CA TYR A 84 -6.90 -13.42 3.05
C TYR A 84 -5.62 -14.06 3.56
N HIS A 85 -4.73 -14.45 2.64
CA HIS A 85 -3.41 -14.97 2.95
C HIS A 85 -2.35 -14.36 2.05
N ARG A 86 -1.09 -14.37 2.49
CA ARG A 86 0.04 -13.88 1.70
C ARG A 86 0.39 -14.85 0.58
N ARG A 87 0.51 -14.32 -0.63
CA ARG A 87 0.93 -15.08 -1.81
C ARG A 87 1.72 -14.20 -2.77
N PHE A 88 2.70 -14.75 -3.46
CA PHE A 88 3.28 -14.11 -4.64
C PHE A 88 2.32 -14.31 -5.82
N CYS A 89 1.48 -13.32 -6.09
CA CYS A 89 0.38 -13.43 -7.04
C CYS A 89 0.18 -12.20 -7.94
N LEU A 90 0.91 -11.11 -7.69
CA LEU A 90 0.87 -9.93 -8.55
C LEU A 90 2.10 -9.86 -9.44
N TRP A 91 1.86 -9.80 -10.75
CA TRP A 91 2.90 -9.51 -11.71
C TRP A 91 3.20 -8.01 -11.73
N THR A 92 4.47 -7.64 -11.78
CA THR A 92 4.90 -6.26 -11.91
C THR A 92 6.01 -6.11 -12.94
N LYS A 93 5.93 -5.02 -13.69
CA LYS A 93 7.00 -4.56 -14.59
C LYS A 93 7.76 -3.41 -13.96
N ILE A 94 7.29 -2.90 -12.81
CA ILE A 94 7.81 -1.72 -12.13
C ILE A 94 8.51 -2.13 -10.83
N GLY A 95 9.73 -1.66 -10.63
CA GLY A 95 10.49 -1.84 -9.39
C GLY A 95 11.10 -3.24 -9.19
N ARG A 96 10.33 -4.31 -9.36
CA ARG A 96 10.76 -5.71 -9.17
C ARG A 96 10.65 -6.55 -10.42
N GLY A 97 10.64 -5.92 -11.60
CA GLY A 97 10.61 -6.54 -12.90
C GLY A 97 10.83 -5.51 -13.99
N SER A 98 10.84 -5.97 -15.25
CA SER A 98 10.84 -5.15 -16.45
C SER A 98 9.74 -5.63 -17.40
N PRO A 99 9.42 -4.89 -18.48
CA PRO A 99 8.49 -5.37 -19.50
C PRO A 99 8.88 -6.73 -20.07
N GLU A 100 10.19 -6.99 -20.26
CA GLU A 100 10.74 -8.23 -20.83
C GLU A 100 10.80 -9.37 -19.80
N CYS A 101 10.94 -9.03 -18.52
CA CYS A 101 11.04 -9.98 -17.42
C CYS A 101 10.21 -9.51 -16.22
N PRO A 102 8.87 -9.69 -16.25
CA PRO A 102 8.00 -9.30 -15.14
C PRO A 102 8.36 -10.07 -13.87
N GLY A 103 8.35 -9.36 -12.74
CA GLY A 103 8.57 -9.95 -11.42
C GLY A 103 7.27 -10.28 -10.71
N LEU A 104 7.34 -11.13 -9.68
CA LEU A 104 6.22 -11.42 -8.79
C LEU A 104 6.33 -10.62 -7.50
N VAL A 105 5.23 -10.04 -7.08
CA VAL A 105 5.10 -9.29 -5.82
C VAL A 105 4.16 -10.01 -4.87
N LEU A 106 4.56 -9.98 -3.59
CA LEU A 106 3.75 -10.47 -2.49
C LEU A 106 2.50 -9.62 -2.33
N SER A 107 1.34 -10.26 -2.31
CA SER A 107 0.06 -9.62 -2.04
C SER A 107 -0.84 -10.50 -1.19
N LEU A 108 -1.98 -9.97 -0.80
CA LEU A 108 -3.06 -10.72 -0.18
C LEU A 108 -3.99 -11.30 -1.25
N ASP A 109 -4.09 -12.61 -1.24
CA ASP A 109 -5.05 -13.37 -2.05
C ASP A 109 -6.18 -13.91 -1.16
N ARG A 110 -7.34 -14.21 -1.74
CA ARG A 110 -8.52 -14.66 -1.01
C ARG A 110 -8.30 -16.01 -0.32
N GLY A 111 -8.92 -16.17 0.85
CA GLY A 111 -8.90 -17.39 1.67
C GLY A 111 -7.82 -17.38 2.76
N GLY A 112 -7.99 -18.22 3.77
CA GLY A 112 -7.04 -18.39 4.86
C GLY A 112 -6.95 -17.22 5.83
N SER A 113 -5.75 -16.99 6.33
CA SER A 113 -5.45 -15.89 7.27
C SER A 113 -4.06 -15.33 7.03
N CYS A 114 -3.83 -14.11 7.50
CA CYS A 114 -2.53 -13.46 7.45
C CYS A 114 -2.23 -12.78 8.79
N ARG A 115 -1.03 -13.04 9.32
CA ARG A 115 -0.50 -12.32 10.48
C ARG A 115 0.45 -11.22 10.00
N GLY A 116 0.26 -10.00 10.51
CA GLY A 116 1.04 -8.82 10.15
C GLY A 116 1.12 -7.82 11.29
N VAL A 117 1.24 -6.55 10.94
CA VAL A 117 1.30 -5.43 11.89
C VAL A 117 0.22 -4.42 11.55
N ALA A 118 -0.56 -4.03 12.55
CA ALA A 118 -1.49 -2.92 12.47
C ALA A 118 -0.82 -1.64 12.97
N PHE A 119 -0.99 -0.55 12.25
CA PHE A 119 -0.49 0.80 12.60
C PHE A 119 -1.68 1.72 12.78
N GLN A 120 -1.83 2.32 13.96
CA GLN A 120 -2.84 3.37 14.20
C GLN A 120 -2.33 4.69 13.64
N LEU A 121 -3.06 5.26 12.71
CA LEU A 121 -2.70 6.57 12.15
C LEU A 121 -2.80 7.65 13.23
N ASN A 122 -1.94 8.67 13.12
CA ASN A 122 -2.08 9.87 13.92
C ASN A 122 -3.35 10.62 13.46
N PRO A 123 -4.37 10.81 14.33
CA PRO A 123 -5.64 11.43 13.93
C PRO A 123 -5.49 12.83 13.35
N GLN A 124 -4.44 13.57 13.76
CA GLN A 124 -4.22 14.95 13.32
C GLN A 124 -3.87 15.07 11.83
N ASN A 125 -3.33 14.01 11.23
CA ASN A 125 -2.90 14.00 9.83
C ASN A 125 -3.33 12.74 9.06
N ALA A 126 -4.27 11.96 9.61
CA ALA A 126 -4.67 10.66 9.07
C ALA A 126 -5.06 10.71 7.58
N ILE A 127 -5.82 11.70 7.13
CA ILE A 127 -6.22 11.85 5.73
C ILE A 127 -4.99 12.06 4.82
N ALA A 128 -4.03 12.89 5.23
CA ALA A 128 -2.79 13.09 4.48
C ALA A 128 -1.93 11.80 4.42
N GLU A 129 -1.90 11.03 5.49
CA GLU A 129 -1.22 9.72 5.53
C GLU A 129 -1.90 8.69 4.62
N LEU A 130 -3.24 8.70 4.55
CA LEU A 130 -4.01 7.88 3.63
C LEU A 130 -3.73 8.26 2.17
N ASP A 131 -3.67 9.55 1.83
CA ASP A 131 -3.29 10.00 0.50
C ASP A 131 -1.89 9.51 0.12
N LEU A 132 -0.94 9.52 1.07
CA LEU A 132 0.41 9.02 0.88
C LEU A 132 0.43 7.51 0.60
N LEU A 133 -0.39 6.74 1.34
CA LEU A 133 -0.56 5.30 1.10
C LEU A 133 -1.16 5.00 -0.28
N TRP A 134 -2.14 5.79 -0.73
CA TRP A 134 -2.70 5.62 -2.08
C TRP A 134 -1.65 5.86 -3.15
N ARG A 135 -0.81 6.89 -3.00
CA ARG A 135 0.31 7.13 -3.92
C ARG A 135 1.31 5.98 -3.95
N ARG A 136 1.49 5.29 -2.83
CA ARG A 136 2.40 4.15 -2.71
C ARG A 136 1.82 2.86 -3.26
N GLU A 137 0.62 2.49 -2.83
CA GLU A 137 0.06 1.16 -3.08
C GLU A 137 -0.81 1.12 -4.34
N MET A 138 -1.48 2.23 -4.66
CA MET A 138 -2.47 2.27 -5.74
C MET A 138 -1.94 2.84 -7.06
N MET A 139 -0.65 3.12 -7.15
CA MET A 139 -0.04 3.74 -8.34
C MET A 139 -0.34 2.98 -9.64
N THR A 140 -0.34 1.66 -9.61
CA THR A 140 -0.62 0.81 -10.78
C THR A 140 -2.04 0.25 -10.80
N LEU A 141 -2.87 0.55 -9.81
CA LEU A 141 -4.21 -0.02 -9.60
C LEU A 141 -4.20 -1.57 -9.53
N ALA A 142 -3.04 -2.16 -9.25
CA ALA A 142 -2.89 -3.61 -9.09
C ALA A 142 -3.48 -4.12 -7.77
N TYR A 143 -3.77 -3.21 -6.85
CA TYR A 143 -4.43 -3.50 -5.59
C TYR A 143 -5.86 -2.95 -5.55
N GLN A 144 -6.65 -3.51 -4.63
CA GLN A 144 -7.94 -2.97 -4.19
C GLN A 144 -7.84 -2.63 -2.71
N PRO A 145 -8.15 -1.39 -2.30
CA PRO A 145 -8.23 -1.04 -0.89
C PRO A 145 -9.47 -1.68 -0.27
N ARG A 146 -9.32 -2.21 0.94
CA ARG A 146 -10.39 -2.87 1.70
C ARG A 146 -10.33 -2.46 3.16
N LEU A 147 -11.50 -2.27 3.75
CA LEU A 147 -11.64 -2.16 5.21
C LEU A 147 -11.90 -3.55 5.77
N LEU A 148 -11.04 -3.98 6.69
CA LEU A 148 -11.04 -5.31 7.27
C LEU A 148 -11.03 -5.24 8.80
N SER A 149 -11.50 -6.30 9.44
CA SER A 149 -11.36 -6.50 10.88
C SER A 149 -9.95 -6.98 11.20
N LEU A 150 -9.20 -6.20 11.96
CA LEU A 150 -7.86 -6.50 12.44
C LEU A 150 -7.96 -7.06 13.85
N HIS A 151 -7.65 -8.34 14.04
CA HIS A 151 -7.65 -8.99 15.34
C HIS A 151 -6.30 -8.76 16.01
N THR A 152 -6.28 -7.94 17.05
CA THR A 152 -5.09 -7.55 17.81
C THR A 152 -5.20 -7.99 19.27
N GLU A 153 -4.10 -7.93 20.02
CA GLU A 153 -4.09 -8.17 21.47
C GLU A 153 -4.88 -7.14 22.28
N ILE A 154 -5.12 -5.95 21.70
CA ILE A 154 -5.92 -4.87 22.32
C ILE A 154 -7.37 -4.84 21.80
N GLY A 155 -7.82 -5.89 21.13
CA GLY A 155 -9.17 -6.03 20.59
C GLY A 155 -9.23 -6.00 19.06
N VAL A 156 -10.45 -6.03 18.54
CA VAL A 156 -10.70 -5.96 17.10
C VAL A 156 -10.77 -4.50 16.67
N LYS A 157 -9.99 -4.15 15.64
CA LYS A 157 -9.92 -2.81 15.06
C LYS A 157 -10.40 -2.84 13.62
N LEU A 158 -11.00 -1.74 13.16
CA LEU A 158 -11.25 -1.54 11.73
C LEU A 158 -9.97 -0.99 11.09
N GLY A 159 -9.51 -1.62 10.02
CA GLY A 159 -8.29 -1.18 9.36
C GLY A 159 -8.33 -1.30 7.86
N LEU A 160 -7.53 -0.46 7.20
CA LEU A 160 -7.30 -0.45 5.77
C LEU A 160 -6.24 -1.48 5.41
N ASP A 161 -6.48 -2.21 4.34
CA ASP A 161 -5.50 -3.04 3.67
C ASP A 161 -5.62 -2.95 2.15
N PHE A 162 -4.57 -3.38 1.45
CA PHE A 162 -4.48 -3.42 -0.01
C PHE A 162 -4.34 -4.87 -0.46
N VAL A 163 -5.42 -5.41 -1.02
CA VAL A 163 -5.48 -6.79 -1.52
C VAL A 163 -5.25 -6.84 -3.03
N ALA A 164 -4.83 -7.98 -3.56
CA ALA A 164 -4.66 -8.15 -4.99
C ALA A 164 -5.96 -7.86 -5.75
N ASN A 165 -5.87 -7.09 -6.83
CA ASN A 165 -6.98 -6.85 -7.72
C ASN A 165 -7.13 -8.03 -8.70
N PRO A 166 -8.21 -8.84 -8.62
CA PRO A 166 -8.35 -10.03 -9.46
C PRO A 166 -8.55 -9.72 -10.95
N ASN A 167 -8.80 -8.45 -11.28
CA ASN A 167 -9.03 -8.00 -12.65
C ASN A 167 -7.77 -7.39 -13.30
N ARG A 168 -6.60 -7.58 -12.66
CA ARG A 168 -5.34 -6.98 -13.12
C ARG A 168 -4.19 -7.97 -13.11
#